data_8d960b80b4891cef15fc99b866064e9f
#
_entry.id   8d960b80b4891cef15fc99b866064e9f
#
_cell.length_a   1.000
_cell.length_b   1.000
_cell.length_c   1.000
_cell.angle_alpha   90.00
_cell.angle_beta   90.00
_cell.angle_gamma   90.00
#
_symmetry.space_group_name_H-M   'P 1'
#
loop_
_entity.id
_entity.type
_entity.pdbx_description
1 polymer ?
#
loop_
_entity_poly.entity_id
_entity_poly.type
_entity_poly.pdbx_seq_one_letter_code
_entity_poly.pdbx_strand_id
1 'polypeptide(L)'
;NPSLKPHELERKLRASYYLLGVLLGKYGFAEVAMPGGCNFGGVRPIDQHIKGFEALGAKVTLPKGGYIRVEAPEDGLHGAHIYFDVVTVGATMNIMLAAVLAKGQTIMENCAKEPHIVDLANFLNAMGADVKGAGTDVIKIRGVESLHGGSYSIIPDQIEAGTFMAAVAACGGSVLVKNVI
;
A
#
# COMPACT_ATOMS: atom_id res chain seq x y z
N ASN A 1 9.56 10.49 11.90
CA ASN A 1 10.17 9.90 13.07
C ASN A 1 9.43 8.60 13.40
N PRO A 2 10.03 7.41 13.21
CA PRO A 2 9.37 6.11 13.43
C PRO A 2 8.97 5.86 14.90
N SER A 3 9.47 6.67 15.83
CA SER A 3 9.14 6.58 17.25
C SER A 3 8.02 7.52 17.70
N LEU A 4 7.33 8.20 16.79
CA LEU A 4 6.13 8.97 17.13
C LEU A 4 5.02 8.00 17.56
N LYS A 5 4.46 8.26 18.75
CA LYS A 5 3.29 7.50 19.21
C LYS A 5 2.16 7.69 18.21
N PRO A 6 1.48 6.61 17.79
CA PRO A 6 0.34 6.70 16.90
C PRO A 6 -0.70 7.70 17.41
N HIS A 7 -1.18 8.54 16.50
CA HIS A 7 -2.14 9.59 16.82
C HIS A 7 -3.58 9.06 16.68
N GLU A 8 -4.52 9.59 17.47
CA GLU A 8 -5.95 9.20 17.38
C GLU A 8 -6.53 9.36 15.96
N LEU A 9 -6.01 10.30 15.15
CA LEU A 9 -6.43 10.49 13.77
C LEU A 9 -6.10 9.29 12.87
N GLU A 10 -5.05 8.53 13.16
CA GLU A 10 -4.72 7.32 12.40
C GLU A 10 -5.82 6.28 12.47
N ARG A 11 -6.52 6.17 13.63
CA ARG A 11 -7.64 5.26 13.82
C ARG A 11 -8.86 5.64 12.98
N LYS A 12 -8.99 6.92 12.58
CA LYS A 12 -10.10 7.42 11.77
C LYS A 12 -9.88 7.25 10.28
N LEU A 13 -8.63 7.07 9.84
CA LEU A 13 -8.25 6.96 8.44
C LEU A 13 -7.76 5.54 8.14
N ARG A 14 -8.47 4.81 7.28
CA ARG A 14 -8.01 3.49 6.89
C ARG A 14 -6.67 3.52 6.15
N ALA A 15 -6.44 4.56 5.35
CA ALA A 15 -5.20 4.73 4.59
C ALA A 15 -3.95 4.82 5.48
N SER A 16 -4.09 5.06 6.78
CA SER A 16 -2.95 5.11 7.72
C SER A 16 -2.13 3.82 7.74
N TYR A 17 -2.72 2.66 7.41
CA TYR A 17 -1.97 1.42 7.38
C TYR A 17 -0.89 1.36 6.26
N TYR A 18 -0.97 2.21 5.23
CA TYR A 18 0.11 2.32 4.23
C TYR A 18 1.42 2.84 4.84
N LEU A 19 1.33 3.53 5.97
CA LEU A 19 2.51 3.93 6.73
C LEU A 19 3.35 2.74 7.19
N LEU A 20 2.74 1.55 7.37
CA LEU A 20 3.48 0.33 7.72
C LEU A 20 4.53 0.01 6.67
N GLY A 21 4.14 -0.09 5.39
CA GLY A 21 5.08 -0.42 4.32
C GLY A 21 6.16 0.65 4.11
N VAL A 22 5.76 1.92 4.10
CA VAL A 22 6.70 3.04 3.90
C VAL A 22 7.73 3.13 5.02
N LEU A 23 7.28 3.11 6.28
CA LEU A 23 8.17 3.26 7.43
C LEU A 23 9.03 2.01 7.64
N LEU A 24 8.46 0.81 7.43
CA LEU A 24 9.21 -0.44 7.49
C LEU A 24 10.33 -0.46 6.45
N GLY A 25 10.03 -0.15 5.19
CA GLY A 25 11.03 -0.12 4.12
C GLY A 25 12.12 0.92 4.36
N LYS A 26 11.75 2.11 4.87
CA LYS A 26 12.70 3.22 5.03
C LYS A 26 13.49 3.17 6.34
N TYR A 27 12.87 2.76 7.43
CA TYR A 27 13.45 2.85 8.79
C TYR A 27 13.60 1.50 9.49
N GLY A 28 13.17 0.41 8.85
CA GLY A 28 13.18 -0.93 9.44
C GLY A 28 12.15 -1.14 10.57
N PHE A 29 11.31 -0.16 10.85
CA PHE A 29 10.35 -0.20 11.95
C PHE A 29 9.12 0.65 11.65
N ALA A 30 7.94 0.13 12.00
CA ALA A 30 6.72 0.93 12.06
C ALA A 30 5.78 0.41 13.16
N GLU A 31 5.08 1.34 13.80
CA GLU A 31 3.95 1.05 14.67
C GLU A 31 2.80 1.98 14.31
N VAL A 32 1.68 1.42 13.89
CA VAL A 32 0.51 2.15 13.39
C VAL A 32 -0.73 1.63 14.10
N ALA A 33 -1.69 2.51 14.36
CA ALA A 33 -2.98 2.08 14.89
C ALA A 33 -3.68 1.12 13.92
N MET A 34 -4.39 0.12 14.46
CA MET A 34 -5.24 -0.76 13.65
C MET A 34 -6.15 0.09 12.78
N PRO A 35 -6.21 -0.22 11.47
CA PRO A 35 -6.92 0.63 10.53
C PRO A 35 -8.41 0.74 10.87
N GLY A 36 -8.84 1.96 11.09
CA GLY A 36 -10.24 2.31 11.24
C GLY A 36 -10.92 2.59 9.90
N GLY A 37 -11.79 3.59 9.88
CA GLY A 37 -12.53 4.04 8.71
C GLY A 37 -13.98 3.57 8.71
N CYS A 38 -14.64 3.60 7.55
CA CYS A 38 -16.05 3.30 7.43
C CYS A 38 -16.38 1.88 7.89
N ASN A 39 -17.39 1.77 8.75
CA ASN A 39 -17.93 0.49 9.18
C ASN A 39 -19.04 0.06 8.21
N PHE A 40 -18.73 -0.80 7.27
CA PHE A 40 -19.70 -1.38 6.32
C PHE A 40 -20.30 -2.70 6.83
N GLY A 41 -20.21 -2.98 8.14
CA GLY A 41 -20.78 -4.18 8.74
C GLY A 41 -19.98 -5.47 8.48
N GLY A 42 -18.78 -5.38 7.95
CA GLY A 42 -17.90 -6.53 7.66
C GLY A 42 -16.51 -6.40 8.27
N VAL A 43 -15.88 -7.56 8.50
CA VAL A 43 -14.45 -7.62 8.85
C VAL A 43 -13.64 -7.21 7.62
N ARG A 44 -12.71 -6.28 7.80
CA ARG A 44 -11.75 -5.86 6.77
C ARG A 44 -10.34 -6.31 7.18
N PRO A 45 -9.99 -7.58 6.91
CA PRO A 45 -8.76 -8.18 7.41
C PRO A 45 -7.51 -7.51 6.82
N ILE A 46 -6.40 -7.65 7.52
CA ILE A 46 -5.06 -7.20 7.12
C ILE A 46 -4.09 -8.37 7.02
N ASP A 47 -4.61 -9.58 7.02
CA ASP A 47 -3.86 -10.85 6.97
C ASP A 47 -2.89 -10.90 5.79
N GLN A 48 -3.30 -10.44 4.60
CA GLN A 48 -2.45 -10.40 3.41
C GLN A 48 -1.31 -9.37 3.54
N HIS A 49 -1.51 -8.28 4.29
CA HIS A 49 -0.44 -7.35 4.61
C HIS A 49 0.59 -8.01 5.55
N ILE A 50 0.11 -8.68 6.60
CA ILE A 50 0.95 -9.40 7.56
C ILE A 50 1.77 -10.47 6.83
N LYS A 51 1.09 -11.33 6.04
CA LYS A 51 1.72 -12.36 5.23
C LYS A 51 2.85 -11.80 4.35
N GLY A 52 2.60 -10.69 3.69
CA GLY A 52 3.60 -10.06 2.81
C GLY A 52 4.79 -9.49 3.58
N PHE A 53 4.58 -8.82 4.71
CA PHE A 53 5.67 -8.31 5.54
C PHE A 53 6.51 -9.44 6.13
N GLU A 54 5.87 -10.51 6.63
CA GLU A 54 6.58 -11.68 7.16
C GLU A 54 7.39 -12.39 6.07
N ALA A 55 6.87 -12.49 4.85
CA ALA A 55 7.60 -13.03 3.71
C ALA A 55 8.87 -12.21 3.39
N LEU A 56 8.83 -10.88 3.54
CA LEU A 56 10.00 -10.00 3.42
C LEU A 56 10.98 -10.11 4.61
N GLY A 57 10.70 -10.97 5.59
CA GLY A 57 11.51 -11.20 6.78
C GLY A 57 11.15 -10.33 7.98
N ALA A 58 10.12 -9.48 7.89
CA ALA A 58 9.74 -8.66 9.02
C ALA A 58 9.01 -9.47 10.11
N LYS A 59 9.21 -9.09 11.36
CA LYS A 59 8.44 -9.58 12.50
C LYS A 59 7.22 -8.70 12.68
N VAL A 60 6.03 -9.31 12.65
CA VAL A 60 4.76 -8.60 12.90
C VAL A 60 4.23 -8.95 14.28
N THR A 61 3.83 -7.95 15.04
CA THR A 61 3.23 -8.13 16.37
C THR A 61 1.99 -7.25 16.51
N LEU A 62 1.02 -7.73 17.29
CA LEU A 62 -0.23 -7.03 17.59
C LEU A 62 -0.25 -6.68 19.08
N PRO A 63 0.42 -5.60 19.51
CA PRO A 63 0.45 -5.21 20.90
C PRO A 63 -0.95 -4.83 21.42
N LYS A 64 -1.13 -4.90 22.75
CA LYS A 64 -2.37 -4.45 23.40
C LYS A 64 -2.63 -2.97 23.04
N GLY A 65 -3.89 -2.62 22.85
CA GLY A 65 -4.27 -1.23 22.54
C GLY A 65 -4.67 -0.99 21.07
N GLY A 66 -4.70 -2.04 20.25
CA GLY A 66 -5.17 -1.94 18.86
C GLY A 66 -4.14 -1.27 17.95
N TYR A 67 -2.90 -1.70 18.04
CA TYR A 67 -1.79 -1.31 17.17
C TYR A 67 -1.26 -2.50 16.39
N ILE A 68 -0.57 -2.21 15.29
CA ILE A 68 0.24 -3.15 14.53
C ILE A 68 1.67 -2.63 14.58
N ARG A 69 2.58 -3.50 14.97
CA ARG A 69 4.01 -3.22 14.96
C ARG A 69 4.68 -4.16 13.97
N VAL A 70 5.54 -3.61 13.11
CA VAL A 70 6.37 -4.35 12.16
C VAL A 70 7.82 -3.95 12.33
N GLU A 71 8.71 -4.93 12.34
CA GLU A 71 10.14 -4.75 12.60
C GLU A 71 10.92 -5.57 11.56
N ALA A 72 11.81 -4.91 10.82
CA ALA A 72 12.73 -5.59 9.91
C ALA A 72 13.83 -6.31 10.71
N PRO A 73 14.44 -7.38 10.18
CA PRO A 73 15.65 -7.96 10.75
C PRO A 73 16.81 -6.94 10.74
N GLU A 74 17.85 -7.19 11.53
CA GLU A 74 19.00 -6.28 11.70
C GLU A 74 19.69 -5.94 10.37
N ASP A 75 19.71 -6.88 9.44
CA ASP A 75 20.28 -6.71 8.11
C ASP A 75 19.30 -6.15 7.07
N GLY A 76 18.08 -5.79 7.47
CA GLY A 76 17.04 -5.20 6.62
C GLY A 76 16.09 -6.21 6.00
N LEU A 77 15.14 -5.73 5.21
CA LEU A 77 14.18 -6.58 4.49
C LEU A 77 14.85 -7.31 3.31
N HIS A 78 14.35 -8.49 3.01
CA HIS A 78 14.81 -9.33 1.90
C HIS A 78 13.70 -9.56 0.90
N GLY A 79 14.07 -9.58 -0.38
CA GLY A 79 13.14 -9.94 -1.46
C GLY A 79 12.63 -11.36 -1.30
N ALA A 80 11.37 -11.57 -1.66
CA ALA A 80 10.66 -12.83 -1.48
C ALA A 80 9.69 -13.12 -2.63
N HIS A 81 9.25 -14.38 -2.72
CA HIS A 81 8.13 -14.76 -3.56
C HIS A 81 6.85 -14.77 -2.70
N ILE A 82 5.89 -13.92 -3.04
CA ILE A 82 4.66 -13.69 -2.26
C ILE A 82 3.45 -13.96 -3.15
N TYR A 83 2.63 -14.92 -2.77
CA TYR A 83 1.34 -15.19 -3.39
C TYR A 83 0.23 -14.69 -2.48
N PHE A 84 -0.61 -13.77 -2.97
CA PHE A 84 -1.79 -13.31 -2.22
C PHE A 84 -2.93 -14.32 -2.37
N ASP A 85 -3.51 -14.77 -1.25
CA ASP A 85 -4.62 -15.75 -1.26
C ASP A 85 -5.89 -15.12 -1.83
N VAL A 86 -6.03 -13.81 -1.69
CA VAL A 86 -7.10 -13.00 -2.28
C VAL A 86 -6.50 -11.75 -2.91
N VAL A 87 -7.06 -11.32 -4.04
CA VAL A 87 -6.69 -10.06 -4.67
C VAL A 87 -7.03 -8.91 -3.74
N THR A 88 -6.04 -8.10 -3.39
CA THR A 88 -6.21 -6.97 -2.47
C THR A 88 -5.35 -5.78 -2.87
N VAL A 89 -5.98 -4.65 -3.12
CA VAL A 89 -5.32 -3.38 -3.42
C VAL A 89 -4.38 -2.97 -2.29
N GLY A 90 -4.90 -3.03 -1.05
CA GLY A 90 -4.17 -2.57 0.12
C GLY A 90 -2.86 -3.31 0.33
N ALA A 91 -2.88 -4.65 0.31
CA ALA A 91 -1.67 -5.43 0.48
C ALA A 91 -0.71 -5.26 -0.70
N THR A 92 -1.21 -5.27 -1.95
CA THR A 92 -0.38 -5.05 -3.15
C THR A 92 0.43 -3.75 -3.03
N MET A 93 -0.23 -2.63 -2.70
CA MET A 93 0.45 -1.34 -2.54
C MET A 93 1.41 -1.32 -1.34
N ASN A 94 0.96 -1.84 -0.20
CA ASN A 94 1.72 -1.76 1.05
C ASN A 94 3.01 -2.60 1.00
N ILE A 95 2.92 -3.79 0.40
CA ILE A 95 4.10 -4.63 0.20
C ILE A 95 5.03 -4.04 -0.88
N MET A 96 4.48 -3.46 -1.95
CA MET A 96 5.28 -2.73 -2.95
C MET A 96 6.10 -1.62 -2.29
N LEU A 97 5.49 -0.80 -1.41
CA LEU A 97 6.15 0.28 -0.68
C LEU A 97 7.31 -0.22 0.21
N ALA A 98 7.19 -1.39 0.82
CA ALA A 98 8.25 -1.99 1.62
C ALA A 98 9.34 -2.63 0.74
N ALA A 99 8.93 -3.34 -0.32
CA ALA A 99 9.82 -4.15 -1.16
C ALA A 99 10.80 -3.33 -2.02
N VAL A 100 10.47 -2.07 -2.34
CA VAL A 100 11.37 -1.22 -3.16
C VAL A 100 12.72 -0.94 -2.51
N LEU A 101 12.83 -1.10 -1.20
CA LEU A 101 14.08 -0.96 -0.45
C LEU A 101 14.57 -2.28 0.16
N ALA A 102 13.91 -3.42 -0.12
CA ALA A 102 14.32 -4.74 0.33
C ALA A 102 15.51 -5.26 -0.49
N LYS A 103 16.42 -5.99 0.13
CA LYS A 103 17.57 -6.57 -0.56
C LYS A 103 17.15 -7.69 -1.52
N GLY A 104 17.57 -7.62 -2.77
CA GLY A 104 17.27 -8.64 -3.76
C GLY A 104 16.00 -8.38 -4.56
N GLN A 105 15.32 -9.46 -4.97
CA GLN A 105 14.12 -9.38 -5.80
C GLN A 105 12.88 -9.89 -5.05
N THR A 106 11.81 -9.13 -5.13
CA THR A 106 10.47 -9.56 -4.70
C THR A 106 9.61 -9.86 -5.92
N ILE A 107 8.92 -11.00 -5.90
CA ILE A 107 7.90 -11.36 -6.88
C ILE A 107 6.59 -11.49 -6.14
N MET A 108 5.61 -10.66 -6.49
CA MET A 108 4.26 -10.73 -5.94
C MET A 108 3.33 -11.29 -7.01
N GLU A 109 2.50 -12.26 -6.65
CA GLU A 109 1.52 -12.90 -7.53
C GLU A 109 0.11 -12.74 -6.96
N ASN A 110 -0.89 -12.84 -7.85
CA ASN A 110 -2.30 -12.56 -7.56
C ASN A 110 -2.52 -11.12 -7.07
N CYS A 111 -1.77 -10.18 -7.66
CA CYS A 111 -1.83 -8.76 -7.33
C CYS A 111 -3.12 -8.10 -7.85
N ALA A 112 -3.50 -7.02 -7.19
CA ALA A 112 -4.51 -6.09 -7.69
C ALA A 112 -3.98 -5.32 -8.91
N LYS A 113 -4.88 -4.94 -9.83
CA LYS A 113 -4.54 -4.40 -11.17
C LYS A 113 -5.05 -2.98 -11.41
N GLU A 114 -5.69 -2.39 -10.41
CA GLU A 114 -6.33 -1.08 -10.50
C GLU A 114 -5.35 0.02 -10.94
N PRO A 115 -5.83 1.05 -11.67
CA PRO A 115 -4.97 2.11 -12.20
C PRO A 115 -4.06 2.78 -11.18
N HIS A 116 -4.50 2.95 -9.94
CA HIS A 116 -3.68 3.54 -8.87
C HIS A 116 -2.54 2.62 -8.38
N ILE A 117 -2.58 1.30 -8.66
CA ILE A 117 -1.43 0.40 -8.47
C ILE A 117 -0.34 0.73 -9.50
N VAL A 118 -0.75 0.95 -10.75
CA VAL A 118 0.16 1.34 -11.83
C VAL A 118 0.74 2.72 -11.55
N ASP A 119 -0.10 3.66 -11.09
CA ASP A 119 0.32 5.02 -10.74
C ASP A 119 1.35 5.02 -9.60
N LEU A 120 1.13 4.22 -8.54
CA LEU A 120 2.11 4.05 -7.47
C LEU A 120 3.44 3.49 -7.99
N ALA A 121 3.41 2.47 -8.84
CA ALA A 121 4.62 1.89 -9.43
C ALA A 121 5.37 2.91 -10.30
N ASN A 122 4.65 3.71 -11.10
CA ASN A 122 5.23 4.77 -11.90
C ASN A 122 5.85 5.87 -11.02
N PHE A 123 5.17 6.27 -9.94
CA PHE A 123 5.69 7.22 -8.97
C PHE A 123 6.99 6.71 -8.32
N LEU A 124 7.00 5.46 -7.86
CA LEU A 124 8.20 4.85 -7.26
C LEU A 124 9.34 4.75 -8.28
N ASN A 125 9.05 4.35 -9.53
CA ASN A 125 10.05 4.28 -10.60
C ASN A 125 10.59 5.67 -10.95
N ALA A 126 9.76 6.72 -10.92
CA ALA A 126 10.21 8.10 -11.09
C ALA A 126 11.13 8.57 -9.96
N MET A 127 11.09 7.90 -8.79
CA MET A 127 11.99 8.13 -7.66
C MET A 127 13.22 7.20 -7.67
N GLY A 128 13.41 6.38 -8.71
CA GLY A 128 14.55 5.49 -8.86
C GLY A 128 14.34 4.03 -8.44
N ALA A 129 13.10 3.61 -8.16
CA ALA A 129 12.78 2.20 -7.93
C ALA A 129 12.84 1.37 -9.23
N ASP A 130 12.84 0.04 -9.10
CA ASP A 130 12.73 -0.91 -10.23
C ASP A 130 11.51 -1.81 -10.00
N VAL A 131 10.32 -1.30 -10.38
CA VAL A 131 9.03 -2.00 -10.29
C VAL A 131 8.52 -2.29 -11.69
N LYS A 132 8.20 -3.55 -11.97
CA LYS A 132 7.70 -4.04 -13.26
C LYS A 132 6.44 -4.88 -13.09
N GLY A 133 5.56 -4.85 -14.07
CA GLY A 133 4.35 -5.68 -14.11
C GLY A 133 3.15 -5.11 -13.37
N ALA A 134 3.21 -3.88 -12.83
CA ALA A 134 2.04 -3.22 -12.26
C ALA A 134 0.91 -3.12 -13.29
N GLY A 135 -0.32 -3.40 -12.88
CA GLY A 135 -1.48 -3.53 -13.77
C GLY A 135 -1.70 -4.97 -14.29
N THR A 136 -0.81 -5.89 -13.96
CA THR A 136 -0.98 -7.34 -14.18
C THR A 136 -1.12 -8.06 -12.83
N ASP A 137 -1.34 -9.36 -12.88
CA ASP A 137 -1.41 -10.21 -11.68
C ASP A 137 -0.02 -10.51 -11.07
N VAL A 138 1.08 -10.20 -11.77
CA VAL A 138 2.44 -10.45 -11.30
C VAL A 138 3.23 -9.16 -11.31
N ILE A 139 3.71 -8.75 -10.13
CA ILE A 139 4.58 -7.58 -9.97
C ILE A 139 5.96 -8.04 -9.50
N LYS A 140 6.99 -7.58 -10.19
CA LYS A 140 8.40 -7.85 -9.87
C LYS A 140 9.07 -6.58 -9.43
N ILE A 141 9.75 -6.62 -8.30
CA ILE A 141 10.42 -5.47 -7.69
C ILE A 141 11.87 -5.87 -7.40
N ARG A 142 12.80 -5.13 -7.95
CA ARG A 142 14.20 -5.23 -7.54
C ARG A 142 14.46 -4.12 -6.54
N GLY A 143 14.85 -4.47 -5.33
CA GLY A 143 15.16 -3.48 -4.31
C GLY A 143 16.34 -2.61 -4.69
N VAL A 144 16.28 -1.34 -4.29
CA VAL A 144 17.33 -0.35 -4.50
C VAL A 144 17.85 0.18 -3.16
N GLU A 145 19.05 0.72 -3.14
CA GLU A 145 19.67 1.24 -1.90
C GLU A 145 18.98 2.51 -1.38
N SER A 146 18.49 3.34 -2.31
CA SER A 146 17.82 4.59 -1.95
C SER A 146 16.90 5.07 -3.06
N LEU A 147 15.91 5.87 -2.68
CA LEU A 147 15.03 6.61 -3.57
C LEU A 147 15.37 8.10 -3.49
N HIS A 148 15.22 8.80 -4.61
CA HIS A 148 15.39 10.26 -4.67
C HIS A 148 14.03 10.96 -4.76
N GLY A 149 14.01 12.27 -4.52
CA GLY A 149 12.83 13.10 -4.73
C GLY A 149 12.59 13.41 -6.20
N GLY A 150 11.36 13.82 -6.51
CA GLY A 150 10.97 14.19 -7.87
C GLY A 150 9.64 14.95 -7.90
N SER A 151 9.25 15.38 -9.10
CA SER A 151 7.92 15.90 -9.39
C SER A 151 7.09 14.83 -10.07
N TYR A 152 5.85 14.66 -9.64
CA TYR A 152 4.95 13.66 -10.19
C TYR A 152 3.52 14.19 -10.21
N SER A 153 2.79 13.90 -11.28
CA SER A 153 1.36 14.22 -11.39
C SER A 153 0.55 12.97 -11.13
N ILE A 154 -0.24 12.98 -10.08
CA ILE A 154 -1.14 11.89 -9.71
C ILE A 154 -2.25 11.76 -10.76
N ILE A 155 -2.64 10.54 -11.07
CA ILE A 155 -3.78 10.26 -11.96
C ILE A 155 -5.11 10.72 -11.32
N PRO A 156 -6.16 10.98 -12.13
CA PRO A 156 -7.50 11.27 -11.62
C PRO A 156 -8.06 10.13 -10.75
N ASP A 157 -8.88 10.50 -9.76
CA ASP A 157 -9.53 9.53 -8.87
C ASP A 157 -10.77 8.92 -9.52
N GLN A 158 -10.67 7.63 -9.86
CA GLN A 158 -11.80 6.86 -10.42
C GLN A 158 -12.98 6.73 -9.45
N ILE A 159 -12.73 6.74 -8.13
CA ILE A 159 -13.79 6.63 -7.11
C ILE A 159 -14.59 7.93 -7.05
N GLU A 160 -13.91 9.09 -7.14
CA GLU A 160 -14.58 10.39 -7.22
C GLU A 160 -15.46 10.47 -8.48
N ALA A 161 -14.92 10.07 -9.64
CA ALA A 161 -15.67 10.03 -10.90
C ALA A 161 -16.92 9.15 -10.78
N GLY A 162 -16.78 7.92 -10.25
CA GLY A 162 -17.89 7.01 -10.02
C GLY A 162 -18.94 7.56 -9.05
N THR A 163 -18.50 8.31 -8.05
CA THR A 163 -19.40 8.98 -7.08
C THR A 163 -20.28 10.01 -7.77
N PHE A 164 -19.74 10.85 -8.65
CA PHE A 164 -20.54 11.81 -9.41
C PHE A 164 -21.49 11.12 -10.39
N MET A 165 -21.05 10.04 -11.06
CA MET A 165 -21.93 9.23 -11.92
C MET A 165 -23.10 8.65 -11.14
N ALA A 166 -22.86 8.10 -9.95
CA ALA A 166 -23.89 7.56 -9.07
C ALA A 166 -24.87 8.67 -8.60
N ALA A 167 -24.36 9.86 -8.28
CA ALA A 167 -25.17 10.99 -7.89
C ALA A 167 -26.15 11.41 -9.02
N VAL A 168 -25.70 11.45 -10.26
CA VAL A 168 -26.56 11.75 -11.41
C VAL A 168 -27.62 10.67 -11.62
N ALA A 169 -27.25 9.41 -11.48
CA ALA A 169 -28.21 8.29 -11.58
C ALA A 169 -29.29 8.37 -10.50
N ALA A 170 -28.96 8.84 -9.29
CA ALA A 170 -29.91 8.96 -8.19
C ALA A 170 -30.79 10.20 -8.26
N CYS A 171 -30.22 11.33 -8.67
CA CYS A 171 -30.91 12.65 -8.64
C CYS A 171 -31.46 13.09 -10.01
N GLY A 172 -31.07 12.42 -11.07
CA GLY A 172 -31.36 12.87 -12.44
C GLY A 172 -30.49 14.07 -12.86
N GLY A 173 -30.69 14.54 -14.08
CA GLY A 173 -29.92 15.64 -14.64
C GLY A 173 -28.83 15.19 -15.58
N SER A 174 -27.90 16.10 -15.91
CA SER A 174 -26.76 15.84 -16.79
C SER A 174 -25.49 16.47 -16.21
N VAL A 175 -24.42 15.70 -16.14
CA VAL A 175 -23.11 16.15 -15.66
C VAL A 175 -22.02 15.70 -16.62
N LEU A 176 -21.10 16.60 -16.95
CA LEU A 176 -19.89 16.31 -17.69
C LEU A 176 -18.74 16.10 -16.70
N VAL A 177 -18.31 14.86 -16.50
CA VAL A 177 -17.14 14.52 -15.68
C VAL A 177 -15.90 14.53 -16.58
N LYS A 178 -14.93 15.41 -16.27
CA LYS A 178 -13.68 15.55 -17.04
C LYS A 178 -12.52 14.87 -16.34
N ASN A 179 -11.46 14.57 -17.08
CA ASN A 179 -10.23 13.92 -16.60
C ASN A 179 -10.52 12.62 -15.84
N VAL A 180 -11.32 11.74 -16.42
CA VAL A 180 -11.57 10.38 -15.91
C VAL A 180 -10.68 9.37 -16.60
N ILE A 181 -10.36 8.28 -15.92
CA ILE A 181 -9.63 7.12 -16.40
C ILE A 181 -10.52 5.88 -16.34
#